data_b4e9587d07d2a0488206eb6264b8c0bf
#
_entry.id   b4e9587d07d2a0488206eb6264b8c0bf
#
_cell.length_a   1.000
_cell.length_b   1.000
_cell.length_c   1.000
_cell.angle_alpha   90.00
_cell.angle_beta   90.00
_cell.angle_gamma   90.00
#
_symmetry.space_group_name_H-M   'P 1'
#
loop_
_entity.id
_entity.type
_entity.pdbx_description
1 polymer ?
#
loop_
_entity_poly.entity_id
_entity_poly.type
_entity_poly.pdbx_seq_one_letter_code
_entity_poly.pdbx_strand_id
1 'polypeptide(L)'
;EAGLGKAAKKAGNVAAEGLVAIEINSDNTKAVILELNAQTDFVAKNENFINLTKEITSHALNNGIKDAESLNSSSINGQEFATFLAEKIATIGENLVARKLQSVEGQVVNGYVHVNGRTGVLLAASCDAGVKDKASALLRNIAMHASAMKPTVISYKDLDPAFVESENRAIRAEIEAENEELVRLKKPLKKIPDFVSKSQLTQEAIAAAKARFEDELRAAGKPEKIWANIIPGQIERFITDNTQLDGRFALLSQAYVMNDKQTVEQAIAEVDASIKITSYVRFELGEGIEKKEEDFAAEVAKQMGK
;
A
#
# COMPACT_ATOMS: atom_id res chain seq x y z
N GLU A 1 27.99 -0.24 29.78
CA GLU A 1 28.13 1.24 29.86
C GLU A 1 28.77 1.85 28.61
N ALA A 2 29.84 1.28 28.05
CA ALA A 2 30.50 1.78 26.82
C ALA A 2 29.58 1.72 25.58
N GLY A 3 28.71 0.71 25.45
CA GLY A 3 27.76 0.57 24.36
C GLY A 3 26.67 1.63 24.38
N LEU A 4 26.14 1.97 25.56
CA LEU A 4 25.15 3.02 25.74
C LEU A 4 25.70 4.40 25.36
N GLY A 5 26.96 4.69 25.71
CA GLY A 5 27.63 5.94 25.34
C GLY A 5 27.85 6.10 23.83
N LYS A 6 28.19 5.01 23.14
CA LYS A 6 28.31 4.99 21.67
C LYS A 6 26.97 5.16 20.98
N ALA A 7 25.92 4.51 21.48
CA ALA A 7 24.57 4.64 20.96
C ALA A 7 24.04 6.06 21.12
N ALA A 8 24.25 6.69 22.27
CA ALA A 8 23.85 8.07 22.55
C ALA A 8 24.48 9.07 21.56
N LYS A 9 25.72 8.86 21.16
CA LYS A 9 26.40 9.72 20.16
C LYS A 9 25.79 9.59 18.76
N LYS A 10 25.17 8.45 18.43
CA LYS A 10 24.57 8.17 17.13
C LYS A 10 23.08 8.53 17.07
N ALA A 11 22.42 8.70 18.20
CA ALA A 11 20.96 8.83 18.30
C ALA A 11 20.37 10.00 17.46
N GLY A 12 21.15 11.05 17.21
CA GLY A 12 20.75 12.19 16.37
C GLY A 12 20.91 11.96 14.86
N ASN A 13 21.55 10.87 14.45
CA ASN A 13 21.77 10.58 13.02
C ASN A 13 20.50 10.05 12.39
N VAL A 14 20.14 10.60 11.23
CA VAL A 14 18.96 10.15 10.48
C VAL A 14 19.16 8.73 9.96
N ALA A 15 18.27 7.82 10.34
CA ALA A 15 18.24 6.43 9.88
C ALA A 15 17.03 6.23 8.98
N ALA A 16 17.21 6.36 7.66
CA ALA A 16 16.17 6.25 6.65
C ALA A 16 16.37 5.05 5.69
N GLU A 17 17.50 4.38 5.79
CA GLU A 17 17.78 3.11 5.13
C GLU A 17 17.46 1.95 6.08
N GLY A 18 17.68 0.72 5.66
CA GLY A 18 17.41 -0.46 6.47
C GLY A 18 16.62 -1.53 5.72
N LEU A 19 15.76 -2.23 6.44
CA LEU A 19 14.94 -3.32 5.89
C LEU A 19 13.52 -3.30 6.43
N VAL A 20 12.60 -3.71 5.57
CA VAL A 20 11.26 -4.17 5.93
C VAL A 20 11.29 -5.69 5.96
N ALA A 21 10.77 -6.29 7.02
CA ALA A 21 10.69 -7.75 7.18
C ALA A 21 9.31 -8.16 7.66
N ILE A 22 8.89 -9.36 7.28
CA ILE A 22 7.68 -10.00 7.77
C ILE A 22 8.02 -11.35 8.38
N GLU A 23 7.22 -11.77 9.36
CA GLU A 23 7.24 -13.14 9.86
C GLU A 23 5.82 -13.60 10.14
N ILE A 24 5.52 -14.82 9.74
CA ILE A 24 4.21 -15.45 9.82
C ILE A 24 4.35 -16.68 10.70
N ASN A 25 3.40 -16.91 11.63
CA ASN A 25 3.41 -18.09 12.49
C ASN A 25 3.14 -19.36 11.69
N SER A 26 3.35 -20.52 12.34
CA SER A 26 3.33 -21.83 11.68
C SER A 26 1.97 -22.22 11.10
N ASP A 27 0.87 -21.73 11.64
CA ASP A 27 -0.49 -22.02 11.16
C ASP A 27 -1.07 -20.94 10.25
N ASN A 28 -0.28 -19.93 9.90
CA ASN A 28 -0.67 -18.81 9.01
C ASN A 28 -1.89 -18.03 9.49
N THR A 29 -1.96 -17.79 10.80
CA THR A 29 -3.05 -17.01 11.42
C THR A 29 -2.62 -15.69 12.02
N LYS A 30 -1.31 -15.51 12.24
CA LYS A 30 -0.71 -14.30 12.81
C LYS A 30 0.58 -13.96 12.09
N ALA A 31 0.80 -12.67 11.90
CA ALA A 31 2.04 -12.17 11.31
C ALA A 31 2.40 -10.80 11.86
N VAL A 32 3.66 -10.44 11.73
CA VAL A 32 4.16 -9.09 12.01
C VAL A 32 4.95 -8.59 10.81
N ILE A 33 4.93 -7.28 10.64
CA ILE A 33 5.77 -6.54 9.70
C ILE A 33 6.55 -5.48 10.47
N LEU A 34 7.85 -5.42 10.21
CA LEU A 34 8.79 -4.52 10.89
C LEU A 34 9.53 -3.68 9.86
N GLU A 35 9.73 -2.40 10.17
CA GLU A 35 10.75 -1.58 9.54
C GLU A 35 11.85 -1.30 10.55
N LEU A 36 13.04 -1.87 10.33
CA LEU A 36 14.26 -1.60 11.09
C LEU A 36 15.16 -0.70 10.25
N ASN A 37 15.44 0.49 10.74
CA ASN A 37 16.20 1.50 10.02
C ASN A 37 17.66 1.57 10.45
N ALA A 38 18.51 1.85 9.48
CA ALA A 38 19.93 2.17 9.63
C ALA A 38 20.24 3.45 8.87
N GLN A 39 21.45 3.96 9.00
CA GLN A 39 21.85 5.20 8.31
C GLN A 39 22.17 4.97 6.84
N THR A 40 22.76 3.82 6.49
CA THR A 40 23.24 3.53 5.13
C THR A 40 22.65 2.23 4.59
N ASP A 41 22.61 2.13 3.27
CA ASP A 41 22.25 0.90 2.57
C ASP A 41 23.36 -0.17 2.66
N PHE A 42 24.60 0.22 2.93
CA PHE A 42 25.69 -0.72 3.17
C PHE A 42 25.43 -1.57 4.40
N VAL A 43 24.99 -0.96 5.51
CA VAL A 43 24.60 -1.68 6.73
C VAL A 43 23.38 -2.55 6.47
N ALA A 44 22.40 -2.07 5.74
CA ALA A 44 21.20 -2.83 5.39
C ALA A 44 21.51 -4.14 4.63
N LYS A 45 22.60 -4.18 3.89
CA LYS A 45 23.06 -5.39 3.15
C LYS A 45 23.96 -6.28 3.98
N ASN A 46 24.40 -5.84 5.15
CA ASN A 46 25.26 -6.61 6.05
C ASN A 46 24.47 -7.75 6.70
N GLU A 47 25.08 -8.92 6.75
CA GLU A 47 24.45 -10.13 7.32
C GLU A 47 24.06 -9.96 8.79
N ASN A 48 24.88 -9.27 9.58
CA ASN A 48 24.57 -8.98 10.98
C ASN A 48 23.29 -8.16 11.14
N PHE A 49 23.10 -7.17 10.27
CA PHE A 49 21.87 -6.36 10.28
C PHE A 49 20.64 -7.17 9.81
N ILE A 50 20.81 -7.97 8.77
CA ILE A 50 19.75 -8.86 8.26
C ILE A 50 19.32 -9.84 9.36
N ASN A 51 20.27 -10.46 10.05
CA ASN A 51 19.97 -11.38 11.15
C ASN A 51 19.34 -10.67 12.35
N LEU A 52 19.78 -9.46 12.67
CA LEU A 52 19.17 -8.63 13.71
C LEU A 52 17.70 -8.31 13.37
N THR A 53 17.42 -7.94 12.13
CA THR A 53 16.06 -7.69 11.66
C THR A 53 15.16 -8.91 11.83
N LYS A 54 15.65 -10.08 11.46
CA LYS A 54 14.93 -11.35 11.66
C LYS A 54 14.70 -11.67 13.14
N GLU A 55 15.69 -11.49 13.98
CA GLU A 55 15.61 -11.71 15.42
C GLU A 55 14.54 -10.83 16.07
N ILE A 56 14.53 -9.55 15.74
CA ILE A 56 13.54 -8.60 16.27
C ILE A 56 12.13 -8.94 15.78
N THR A 57 12.00 -9.27 14.51
CA THR A 57 10.71 -9.65 13.90
C THR A 57 10.14 -10.92 14.58
N SER A 58 10.98 -11.95 14.77
CA SER A 58 10.60 -13.18 15.49
C SER A 58 10.22 -12.90 16.95
N HIS A 59 10.99 -12.06 17.62
CA HIS A 59 10.70 -11.65 18.99
C HIS A 59 9.31 -10.99 19.08
N ALA A 60 8.99 -10.09 18.17
CA ALA A 60 7.70 -9.42 18.15
C ALA A 60 6.55 -10.41 17.92
N LEU A 61 6.69 -11.32 16.97
CA LEU A 61 5.67 -12.33 16.68
C LEU A 61 5.45 -13.27 17.87
N ASN A 62 6.53 -13.80 18.45
CA ASN A 62 6.48 -14.79 19.52
C ASN A 62 5.97 -14.22 20.85
N ASN A 63 6.06 -12.92 21.05
CA ASN A 63 5.65 -12.25 22.28
C ASN A 63 4.38 -11.40 22.11
N GLY A 64 3.69 -11.52 20.99
CA GLY A 64 2.42 -10.80 20.77
C GLY A 64 2.56 -9.30 20.74
N ILE A 65 3.70 -8.76 20.35
CA ILE A 65 3.97 -7.33 20.25
C ILE A 65 3.32 -6.79 18.98
N LYS A 66 2.53 -5.71 19.10
CA LYS A 66 1.63 -5.25 18.04
C LYS A 66 2.03 -3.92 17.40
N ASP A 67 2.91 -3.16 18.02
CA ASP A 67 3.33 -1.83 17.55
C ASP A 67 4.77 -1.49 17.97
N ALA A 68 5.32 -0.44 17.38
CA ALA A 68 6.69 -0.03 17.64
C ALA A 68 6.90 0.47 19.08
N GLU A 69 5.92 1.13 19.68
CA GLU A 69 5.99 1.60 21.06
C GLU A 69 6.12 0.42 22.03
N SER A 70 5.27 -0.59 21.89
CA SER A 70 5.34 -1.81 22.69
C SER A 70 6.63 -2.59 22.46
N LEU A 71 7.16 -2.62 21.22
CA LEU A 71 8.44 -3.24 20.91
C LEU A 71 9.58 -2.53 21.64
N ASN A 72 9.65 -1.22 21.56
CA ASN A 72 10.71 -0.43 22.18
C ASN A 72 10.64 -0.44 23.71
N SER A 73 9.50 -0.77 24.30
CA SER A 73 9.28 -0.94 25.74
C SER A 73 9.38 -2.39 26.20
N SER A 74 9.64 -3.34 25.30
CA SER A 74 9.71 -4.77 25.62
C SER A 74 11.05 -5.20 26.17
N SER A 75 11.09 -6.43 26.68
CA SER A 75 12.34 -7.10 27.04
C SER A 75 12.67 -8.17 26.00
N ILE A 76 13.92 -8.21 25.59
CA ILE A 76 14.46 -9.17 24.62
C ILE A 76 15.72 -9.79 25.21
N ASN A 77 15.84 -11.11 25.15
CA ASN A 77 17.00 -11.85 25.66
C ASN A 77 17.37 -11.49 27.12
N GLY A 78 16.36 -11.23 27.95
CA GLY A 78 16.55 -10.92 29.36
C GLY A 78 16.98 -9.50 29.67
N GLN A 79 16.99 -8.61 28.71
CA GLN A 79 17.31 -7.19 28.89
C GLN A 79 16.27 -6.28 28.24
N GLU A 80 16.27 -5.01 28.60
CA GLU A 80 15.42 -4.02 27.96
C GLU A 80 15.79 -3.88 26.47
N PHE A 81 14.77 -3.73 25.61
CA PHE A 81 14.97 -3.61 24.16
C PHE A 81 15.91 -2.43 23.82
N ALA A 82 15.77 -1.31 24.51
CA ALA A 82 16.63 -0.14 24.29
C ALA A 82 18.11 -0.45 24.56
N THR A 83 18.40 -1.22 25.60
CA THR A 83 19.76 -1.67 25.93
C THR A 83 20.28 -2.66 24.90
N PHE A 84 19.46 -3.61 24.50
CA PHE A 84 19.78 -4.57 23.44
C PHE A 84 20.13 -3.85 22.13
N LEU A 85 19.29 -2.89 21.71
CA LEU A 85 19.52 -2.14 20.48
C LEU A 85 20.76 -1.25 20.58
N ALA A 86 21.00 -0.62 21.74
CA ALA A 86 22.21 0.18 21.97
C ALA A 86 23.50 -0.62 21.81
N GLU A 87 23.53 -1.88 22.27
CA GLU A 87 24.66 -2.80 22.05
C GLU A 87 24.89 -3.08 20.55
N LYS A 88 23.81 -3.25 19.80
CA LYS A 88 23.89 -3.45 18.34
C LYS A 88 24.36 -2.20 17.62
N ILE A 89 23.93 -1.01 18.04
CA ILE A 89 24.41 0.28 17.52
C ILE A 89 25.91 0.40 17.74
N ALA A 90 26.39 0.05 18.92
CA ALA A 90 27.82 0.11 19.25
C ALA A 90 28.64 -0.85 18.39
N THR A 91 28.12 -2.03 18.09
CA THR A 91 28.81 -3.05 17.27
C THR A 91 28.79 -2.70 15.79
N ILE A 92 27.63 -2.28 15.26
CA ILE A 92 27.42 -1.96 13.85
C ILE A 92 28.03 -0.59 13.49
N GLY A 93 28.01 0.36 14.42
CA GLY A 93 28.59 1.69 14.26
C GLY A 93 27.65 2.71 13.65
N GLU A 94 26.38 2.40 13.48
CA GLU A 94 25.35 3.32 12.98
C GLU A 94 24.16 3.39 13.92
N ASN A 95 23.39 4.48 13.86
CA ASN A 95 22.11 4.58 14.54
C ASN A 95 21.13 3.54 13.95
N LEU A 96 20.43 2.84 14.81
CA LEU A 96 19.43 1.86 14.46
C LEU A 96 18.11 2.22 15.14
N VAL A 97 17.02 2.16 14.40
CA VAL A 97 15.69 2.49 14.92
C VAL A 97 14.68 1.44 14.47
N ALA A 98 14.00 0.79 15.40
CA ALA A 98 12.80 0.01 15.12
C ALA A 98 11.62 0.98 15.01
N ARG A 99 11.40 1.52 13.82
CA ARG A 99 10.52 2.66 13.60
C ARG A 99 9.06 2.29 13.49
N LYS A 100 8.76 1.21 12.80
CA LYS A 100 7.40 0.74 12.56
C LYS A 100 7.30 -0.74 12.82
N LEU A 101 6.26 -1.13 13.50
CA LEU A 101 5.84 -2.52 13.67
C LEU A 101 4.32 -2.58 13.65
N GLN A 102 3.78 -3.56 12.96
CA GLN A 102 2.35 -3.84 13.00
C GLN A 102 2.11 -5.34 12.93
N SER A 103 1.11 -5.81 13.69
CA SER A 103 0.66 -7.19 13.63
C SER A 103 -0.66 -7.30 12.89
N VAL A 104 -0.88 -8.44 12.24
CA VAL A 104 -2.16 -8.81 11.65
C VAL A 104 -2.54 -10.21 12.09
N GLU A 105 -3.83 -10.42 12.27
CA GLU A 105 -4.43 -11.70 12.63
C GLU A 105 -5.64 -11.97 11.74
N GLY A 106 -5.88 -13.24 11.44
CA GLY A 106 -7.04 -13.66 10.67
C GLY A 106 -7.10 -15.16 10.52
N GLN A 107 -8.13 -15.66 9.87
CA GLN A 107 -8.25 -17.09 9.58
C GLN A 107 -7.11 -17.57 8.66
N VAL A 108 -6.64 -16.69 7.79
CA VAL A 108 -5.46 -16.89 6.96
C VAL A 108 -4.71 -15.57 6.81
N VAL A 109 -3.40 -15.62 6.94
CA VAL A 109 -2.50 -14.47 6.78
C VAL A 109 -1.38 -14.87 5.84
N ASN A 110 -1.03 -13.99 4.93
CA ASN A 110 0.16 -14.12 4.10
C ASN A 110 0.67 -12.73 3.69
N GLY A 111 1.83 -12.70 3.12
CA GLY A 111 2.46 -11.45 2.73
C GLY A 111 3.56 -11.62 1.71
N TYR A 112 4.22 -10.51 1.44
CA TYR A 112 5.31 -10.45 0.47
C TYR A 112 6.28 -9.34 0.87
N VAL A 113 7.56 -9.63 0.77
CA VAL A 113 8.63 -8.63 0.85
C VAL A 113 9.36 -8.63 -0.48
N HIS A 114 9.49 -7.46 -1.08
CA HIS A 114 10.22 -7.31 -2.33
C HIS A 114 11.71 -7.63 -2.12
N VAL A 115 12.37 -8.17 -3.15
CA VAL A 115 13.74 -8.71 -3.07
C VAL A 115 14.78 -7.73 -2.52
N ASN A 116 14.56 -6.42 -2.66
CA ASN A 116 15.45 -5.39 -2.12
C ASN A 116 15.22 -5.08 -0.63
N GLY A 117 14.21 -5.68 0.02
CA GLY A 117 13.85 -5.42 1.41
C GLY A 117 13.28 -4.02 1.69
N ARG A 118 12.88 -3.27 0.65
CA ARG A 118 12.41 -1.89 0.80
C ARG A 118 10.90 -1.78 0.94
N THR A 119 10.17 -2.79 0.52
CA THR A 119 8.70 -2.81 0.55
C THR A 119 8.22 -4.15 1.07
N GLY A 120 7.29 -4.11 2.00
CA GLY A 120 6.61 -5.30 2.51
C GLY A 120 5.11 -5.08 2.64
N VAL A 121 4.35 -6.15 2.46
CA VAL A 121 2.90 -6.16 2.56
C VAL A 121 2.46 -7.37 3.37
N LEU A 122 1.53 -7.15 4.30
CA LEU A 122 0.77 -8.20 4.98
C LEU A 122 -0.72 -8.07 4.67
N LEU A 123 -1.35 -9.21 4.47
CA LEU A 123 -2.78 -9.34 4.29
C LEU A 123 -3.34 -10.42 5.21
N ALA A 124 -4.51 -10.16 5.77
CA ALA A 124 -5.33 -11.16 6.44
C ALA A 124 -6.66 -11.30 5.72
N ALA A 125 -7.22 -12.50 5.75
CA ALA A 125 -8.51 -12.79 5.17
C ALA A 125 -9.32 -13.75 6.04
N SER A 126 -10.64 -13.68 5.89
CA SER A 126 -11.57 -14.72 6.31
C SER A 126 -11.94 -15.59 5.11
N CYS A 127 -12.20 -16.85 5.33
CA CYS A 127 -12.62 -17.80 4.31
C CYS A 127 -13.18 -19.07 4.96
N ASP A 128 -13.84 -19.89 4.16
CA ASP A 128 -14.23 -21.23 4.59
C ASP A 128 -13.00 -22.10 4.85
N ALA A 129 -13.10 -23.01 5.83
CA ALA A 129 -11.97 -23.82 6.28
C ALA A 129 -11.32 -24.64 5.16
N GLY A 130 -12.12 -25.16 4.23
CA GLY A 130 -11.64 -25.99 3.12
C GLY A 130 -10.84 -25.24 2.04
N VAL A 131 -10.82 -23.91 2.07
CA VAL A 131 -10.12 -23.08 1.06
C VAL A 131 -8.92 -22.30 1.61
N LYS A 132 -8.49 -22.58 2.86
CA LYS A 132 -7.38 -21.86 3.49
C LYS A 132 -6.09 -21.89 2.66
N ASP A 133 -5.73 -23.02 2.09
CA ASP A 133 -4.49 -23.14 1.31
C ASP A 133 -4.57 -22.30 0.02
N LYS A 134 -5.71 -22.33 -0.66
CA LYS A 134 -5.95 -21.50 -1.85
C LYS A 134 -5.96 -20.01 -1.50
N ALA A 135 -6.59 -19.66 -0.38
CA ALA A 135 -6.62 -18.30 0.13
C ALA A 135 -5.20 -17.81 0.48
N SER A 136 -4.39 -18.63 1.12
CA SER A 136 -3.00 -18.29 1.44
C SER A 136 -2.17 -17.98 0.19
N ALA A 137 -2.24 -18.83 -0.82
CA ALA A 137 -1.54 -18.59 -2.09
C ALA A 137 -2.04 -17.32 -2.80
N LEU A 138 -3.35 -17.08 -2.78
CA LEU A 138 -3.95 -15.88 -3.34
C LEU A 138 -3.47 -14.61 -2.61
N LEU A 139 -3.45 -14.63 -1.28
CA LEU A 139 -2.99 -13.47 -0.48
C LEU A 139 -1.54 -13.11 -0.79
N ARG A 140 -0.67 -14.07 -1.03
CA ARG A 140 0.70 -13.80 -1.45
C ARG A 140 0.74 -13.04 -2.79
N ASN A 141 -0.04 -13.46 -3.75
CA ASN A 141 -0.12 -12.82 -5.06
C ASN A 141 -0.72 -11.39 -4.96
N ILE A 142 -1.73 -11.22 -4.13
CA ILE A 142 -2.32 -9.90 -3.87
C ILE A 142 -1.32 -9.00 -3.11
N ALA A 143 -0.54 -9.55 -2.19
CA ALA A 143 0.52 -8.80 -1.53
C ALA A 143 1.59 -8.32 -2.51
N MET A 144 1.98 -9.15 -3.48
CA MET A 144 2.87 -8.73 -4.58
C MET A 144 2.25 -7.59 -5.39
N HIS A 145 0.97 -7.71 -5.75
CA HIS A 145 0.21 -6.67 -6.42
C HIS A 145 0.22 -5.36 -5.62
N ALA A 146 -0.12 -5.41 -4.33
CA ALA A 146 -0.16 -4.24 -3.47
C ALA A 146 1.20 -3.58 -3.25
N SER A 147 2.28 -4.37 -3.24
CA SER A 147 3.65 -3.86 -3.21
C SER A 147 3.92 -2.91 -4.39
N ALA A 148 3.47 -3.28 -5.59
CA ALA A 148 3.67 -2.50 -6.81
C ALA A 148 2.64 -1.38 -6.98
N MET A 149 1.36 -1.65 -6.71
CA MET A 149 0.24 -0.76 -7.03
C MET A 149 -0.12 0.22 -5.92
N LYS A 150 0.42 0.04 -4.72
CA LYS A 150 0.32 0.98 -3.59
C LYS A 150 -1.11 1.42 -3.23
N PRO A 151 -2.08 0.51 -3.08
CA PRO A 151 -3.39 0.91 -2.60
C PRO A 151 -3.27 1.47 -1.18
N THR A 152 -4.16 2.40 -0.82
CA THR A 152 -4.19 3.01 0.52
C THR A 152 -5.27 2.44 1.41
N VAL A 153 -6.29 1.82 0.81
CA VAL A 153 -7.43 1.19 1.49
C VAL A 153 -7.77 -0.14 0.84
N ILE A 154 -8.51 -0.97 1.52
CA ILE A 154 -8.99 -2.26 0.98
C ILE A 154 -10.12 -2.04 -0.02
N SER A 155 -11.18 -1.34 0.40
CA SER A 155 -12.38 -1.08 -0.38
C SER A 155 -12.55 0.41 -0.66
N TYR A 156 -13.21 0.75 -1.77
CA TYR A 156 -13.61 2.13 -2.04
C TYR A 156 -14.48 2.73 -0.91
N LYS A 157 -15.19 1.89 -0.17
CA LYS A 157 -16.01 2.30 0.99
C LYS A 157 -15.19 2.89 2.13
N ASP A 158 -13.90 2.57 2.18
CA ASP A 158 -12.96 3.01 3.21
C ASP A 158 -12.28 4.34 2.85
N LEU A 159 -12.50 4.85 1.64
CA LEU A 159 -11.98 6.17 1.23
C LEU A 159 -12.67 7.27 2.03
N ASP A 160 -11.88 8.21 2.55
CA ASP A 160 -12.41 9.38 3.25
C ASP A 160 -13.27 10.22 2.29
N PRO A 161 -14.54 10.52 2.62
CA PRO A 161 -15.41 11.34 1.77
C PRO A 161 -14.83 12.72 1.42
N ALA A 162 -14.14 13.36 2.33
CA ALA A 162 -13.46 14.64 2.09
C ALA A 162 -12.32 14.50 1.07
N PHE A 163 -11.57 13.42 1.15
CA PHE A 163 -10.54 13.07 0.18
C PHE A 163 -11.14 12.83 -1.21
N VAL A 164 -12.22 12.06 -1.30
CA VAL A 164 -12.93 11.79 -2.56
C VAL A 164 -13.40 13.10 -3.21
N GLU A 165 -13.99 13.99 -2.44
CA GLU A 165 -14.46 15.27 -2.95
C GLU A 165 -13.31 16.18 -3.41
N SER A 166 -12.23 16.24 -2.66
CA SER A 166 -11.02 16.98 -3.01
C SER A 166 -10.40 16.44 -4.30
N GLU A 167 -10.28 15.14 -4.45
CA GLU A 167 -9.74 14.50 -5.65
C GLU A 167 -10.67 14.68 -6.86
N ASN A 168 -11.98 14.67 -6.66
CA ASN A 168 -12.93 14.96 -7.74
C ASN A 168 -12.68 16.36 -8.31
N ARG A 169 -12.53 17.34 -7.46
CA ARG A 169 -12.21 18.71 -7.90
C ARG A 169 -10.87 18.78 -8.62
N ALA A 170 -9.83 18.11 -8.09
CA ALA A 170 -8.50 18.12 -8.68
C ALA A 170 -8.48 17.45 -10.06
N ILE A 171 -9.11 16.31 -10.21
CA ILE A 171 -9.20 15.57 -11.48
C ILE A 171 -9.97 16.38 -12.52
N ARG A 172 -11.07 17.00 -12.14
CA ARG A 172 -11.84 17.87 -13.04
C ARG A 172 -11.02 19.06 -13.53
N ALA A 173 -10.32 19.75 -12.62
CA ALA A 173 -9.46 20.88 -12.96
C ALA A 173 -8.32 20.47 -13.90
N GLU A 174 -7.72 19.31 -13.68
CA GLU A 174 -6.66 18.77 -14.54
C GLU A 174 -7.17 18.52 -15.97
N ILE A 175 -8.32 17.85 -16.09
CA ILE A 175 -8.91 17.56 -17.41
C ILE A 175 -9.36 18.85 -18.11
N GLU A 176 -9.92 19.81 -17.39
CA GLU A 176 -10.29 21.12 -17.94
C GLU A 176 -9.06 21.86 -18.51
N ALA A 177 -7.94 21.84 -17.79
CA ALA A 177 -6.68 22.42 -18.26
C ALA A 177 -6.13 21.70 -19.50
N GLU A 178 -6.17 20.37 -19.51
CA GLU A 178 -5.80 19.57 -20.68
C GLU A 178 -6.70 19.87 -21.89
N ASN A 179 -8.00 20.06 -21.67
CA ASN A 179 -8.96 20.38 -22.72
C ASN A 179 -8.71 21.77 -23.32
N GLU A 180 -8.29 22.74 -22.54
CA GLU A 180 -7.89 24.04 -23.08
C GLU A 180 -6.74 23.91 -24.09
N GLU A 181 -5.76 23.08 -23.78
CA GLU A 181 -4.65 22.79 -24.68
C GLU A 181 -5.12 22.02 -25.92
N LEU A 182 -6.00 21.02 -25.74
CA LEU A 182 -6.56 20.25 -26.85
C LEU A 182 -7.39 21.12 -27.82
N VAL A 183 -8.11 22.11 -27.31
CA VAL A 183 -8.80 23.11 -28.14
C VAL A 183 -7.80 23.85 -29.01
N ARG A 184 -6.68 24.33 -28.43
CA ARG A 184 -5.62 25.02 -29.18
C ARG A 184 -5.02 24.15 -30.28
N LEU A 185 -4.84 22.85 -29.98
CA LEU A 185 -4.27 21.86 -30.90
C LEU A 185 -5.29 21.30 -31.90
N LYS A 186 -6.56 21.72 -31.83
CA LYS A 186 -7.68 21.20 -32.63
C LYS A 186 -7.83 19.68 -32.54
N LYS A 187 -7.58 19.14 -31.35
CA LYS A 187 -7.74 17.72 -31.05
C LYS A 187 -9.06 17.46 -30.31
N PRO A 188 -9.59 16.21 -30.37
CA PRO A 188 -10.78 15.85 -29.60
C PRO A 188 -10.60 16.10 -28.12
N LEU A 189 -11.62 16.64 -27.46
CA LEU A 189 -11.61 16.91 -26.03
C LEU A 189 -11.78 15.62 -25.24
N LYS A 190 -11.16 15.57 -24.06
CA LYS A 190 -11.39 14.53 -23.07
C LYS A 190 -12.72 14.79 -22.38
N LYS A 191 -13.48 13.72 -22.11
CA LYS A 191 -14.70 13.80 -21.33
C LYS A 191 -14.35 14.00 -19.86
N ILE A 192 -14.98 14.99 -19.24
CA ILE A 192 -14.86 15.22 -17.79
C ILE A 192 -15.82 14.26 -17.09
N PRO A 193 -15.34 13.34 -16.22
CA PRO A 193 -16.23 12.46 -15.48
C PRO A 193 -17.05 13.23 -14.45
N ASP A 194 -18.30 12.82 -14.26
CA ASP A 194 -19.17 13.40 -13.24
C ASP A 194 -18.77 12.96 -11.83
N PHE A 195 -18.24 11.74 -11.71
CA PHE A 195 -17.85 11.10 -10.45
C PHE A 195 -16.44 10.51 -10.57
N VAL A 196 -15.81 10.23 -9.43
CA VAL A 196 -14.48 9.63 -9.36
C VAL A 196 -14.45 8.35 -8.52
N SER A 197 -15.48 8.09 -7.74
CA SER A 197 -15.59 6.92 -6.86
C SER A 197 -16.98 6.29 -6.93
N LYS A 198 -17.02 4.98 -6.80
CA LYS A 198 -18.26 4.21 -6.68
C LYS A 198 -19.10 4.62 -5.45
N SER A 199 -18.47 5.19 -4.44
CA SER A 199 -19.17 5.78 -3.30
C SER A 199 -20.13 6.93 -3.68
N GLN A 200 -19.86 7.60 -4.80
CA GLN A 200 -20.69 8.69 -5.35
C GLN A 200 -21.74 8.18 -6.35
N LEU A 201 -21.58 6.97 -6.88
CA LEU A 201 -22.47 6.38 -7.86
C LEU A 201 -23.69 5.75 -7.15
N THR A 202 -24.74 6.55 -6.99
CA THR A 202 -26.02 6.07 -6.50
C THR A 202 -26.74 5.25 -7.58
N GLN A 203 -27.72 4.45 -7.18
CA GLN A 203 -28.60 3.76 -8.14
C GLN A 203 -29.32 4.76 -9.05
N GLU A 204 -29.67 5.93 -8.52
CA GLU A 204 -30.27 7.03 -9.27
C GLU A 204 -29.35 7.59 -10.34
N ALA A 205 -28.06 7.76 -10.02
CA ALA A 205 -27.05 8.20 -10.98
C ALA A 205 -26.85 7.19 -12.12
N ILE A 206 -26.85 5.90 -11.81
CA ILE A 206 -26.74 4.83 -12.80
C ILE A 206 -28.02 4.76 -13.66
N ALA A 207 -29.19 4.89 -13.05
CA ALA A 207 -30.45 4.93 -13.78
C ALA A 207 -30.56 6.14 -14.72
N ALA A 208 -30.06 7.30 -14.29
CA ALA A 208 -30.00 8.51 -15.12
C ALA A 208 -29.05 8.33 -16.33
N ALA A 209 -27.91 7.68 -16.11
CA ALA A 209 -26.99 7.35 -17.20
C ALA A 209 -27.60 6.36 -18.18
N LYS A 210 -28.30 5.34 -17.68
CA LYS A 210 -29.02 4.38 -18.52
C LYS A 210 -30.09 5.07 -19.38
N ALA A 211 -30.89 5.95 -18.79
CA ALA A 211 -31.92 6.70 -19.50
C ALA A 211 -31.30 7.58 -20.61
N ARG A 212 -30.16 8.22 -20.35
CA ARG A 212 -29.42 8.99 -21.33
C ARG A 212 -28.92 8.11 -22.49
N PHE A 213 -28.39 6.95 -22.21
CA PHE A 213 -27.95 6.00 -23.24
C PHE A 213 -29.11 5.50 -24.12
N GLU A 214 -30.25 5.22 -23.51
CA GLU A 214 -31.49 4.84 -24.23
C GLU A 214 -31.94 5.97 -25.16
N ASP A 215 -31.94 7.20 -24.68
CA ASP A 215 -32.30 8.39 -25.48
C ASP A 215 -31.35 8.59 -26.67
N GLU A 216 -30.03 8.41 -26.44
CA GLU A 216 -29.02 8.49 -27.51
C GLU A 216 -29.22 7.40 -28.55
N LEU A 217 -29.54 6.17 -28.15
CA LEU A 217 -29.83 5.06 -29.08
C LEU A 217 -31.11 5.30 -29.87
N ARG A 218 -32.14 5.85 -29.24
CA ARG A 218 -33.39 6.20 -29.88
C ARG A 218 -33.16 7.30 -30.93
N ALA A 219 -32.41 8.34 -30.57
CA ALA A 219 -32.05 9.41 -31.49
C ALA A 219 -31.20 8.93 -32.67
N ALA A 220 -30.38 7.92 -32.47
CA ALA A 220 -29.57 7.28 -33.51
C ALA A 220 -30.38 6.29 -34.35
N GLY A 221 -31.66 6.09 -34.09
CA GLY A 221 -32.53 5.18 -34.83
C GLY A 221 -32.27 3.70 -34.58
N LYS A 222 -31.62 3.34 -33.47
CA LYS A 222 -31.35 1.95 -33.08
C LYS A 222 -32.60 1.25 -32.54
N PRO A 223 -32.99 0.08 -33.07
CA PRO A 223 -34.16 -0.66 -32.59
C PRO A 223 -34.01 -1.08 -31.12
N GLU A 224 -35.10 -0.99 -30.33
CA GLU A 224 -35.08 -1.38 -28.90
C GLU A 224 -34.63 -2.83 -28.67
N LYS A 225 -34.91 -3.72 -29.60
CA LYS A 225 -34.52 -5.14 -29.52
C LYS A 225 -33.01 -5.37 -29.40
N ILE A 226 -32.16 -4.43 -29.85
CA ILE A 226 -30.69 -4.54 -29.76
C ILE A 226 -30.12 -3.81 -28.55
N TRP A 227 -30.92 -3.02 -27.83
CA TRP A 227 -30.45 -2.25 -26.68
C TRP A 227 -29.94 -3.14 -25.54
N ALA A 228 -30.54 -4.32 -25.35
CA ALA A 228 -30.10 -5.29 -24.36
C ALA A 228 -28.65 -5.76 -24.55
N ASN A 229 -28.15 -5.69 -25.80
CA ASN A 229 -26.75 -6.04 -26.13
C ASN A 229 -25.78 -4.84 -26.03
N ILE A 230 -26.32 -3.61 -26.02
CA ILE A 230 -25.52 -2.38 -26.08
C ILE A 230 -25.46 -1.71 -24.70
N ILE A 231 -26.58 -1.53 -24.05
CA ILE A 231 -26.71 -0.77 -22.78
C ILE A 231 -25.84 -1.31 -21.65
N PRO A 232 -25.79 -2.63 -21.38
CA PRO A 232 -24.92 -3.15 -20.32
C PRO A 232 -23.46 -2.77 -20.48
N GLY A 233 -22.93 -2.83 -21.68
CA GLY A 233 -21.54 -2.42 -21.97
C GLY A 233 -21.31 -0.91 -21.79
N GLN A 234 -22.29 -0.09 -22.15
CA GLN A 234 -22.24 1.37 -21.94
C GLN A 234 -22.27 1.74 -20.45
N ILE A 235 -23.10 1.04 -19.66
CA ILE A 235 -23.17 1.24 -18.20
C ILE A 235 -21.83 0.81 -17.55
N GLU A 236 -21.29 -0.32 -17.94
CA GLU A 236 -20.01 -0.81 -17.43
C GLU A 236 -18.88 0.21 -17.71
N ARG A 237 -18.83 0.73 -18.92
CA ARG A 237 -17.88 1.79 -19.30
C ARG A 237 -18.10 3.08 -18.49
N PHE A 238 -19.35 3.48 -18.31
CA PHE A 238 -19.70 4.62 -17.47
C PHE A 238 -19.19 4.45 -16.03
N ILE A 239 -19.39 3.28 -15.42
CA ILE A 239 -18.89 2.97 -14.09
C ILE A 239 -17.36 3.05 -14.07
N THR A 240 -16.67 2.44 -15.02
CA THR A 240 -15.22 2.48 -15.13
C THR A 240 -14.69 3.92 -15.24
N ASP A 241 -15.29 4.72 -16.12
CA ASP A 241 -14.86 6.11 -16.36
C ASP A 241 -15.10 7.02 -15.15
N ASN A 242 -16.05 6.67 -14.29
CA ASN A 242 -16.44 7.47 -13.12
C ASN A 242 -15.97 6.90 -11.78
N THR A 243 -15.06 5.93 -11.78
CA THR A 243 -14.47 5.31 -10.58
C THR A 243 -12.95 5.27 -10.61
N GLN A 244 -12.34 6.25 -11.23
CA GLN A 244 -10.87 6.32 -11.42
C GLN A 244 -10.11 6.36 -10.09
N LEU A 245 -10.68 7.02 -9.09
CA LEU A 245 -10.06 7.12 -7.76
C LEU A 245 -9.98 5.73 -7.08
N ASP A 246 -11.05 4.96 -7.19
CA ASP A 246 -11.10 3.59 -6.65
C ASP A 246 -10.00 2.73 -7.28
N GLY A 247 -9.84 2.82 -8.60
CA GLY A 247 -8.81 2.09 -9.34
C GLY A 247 -7.37 2.49 -8.99
N ARG A 248 -7.17 3.66 -8.37
CA ARG A 248 -5.85 4.08 -7.88
C ARG A 248 -5.59 3.65 -6.45
N PHE A 249 -6.57 3.78 -5.55
CA PHE A 249 -6.35 3.74 -4.11
C PHE A 249 -7.03 2.58 -3.39
N ALA A 250 -8.06 1.96 -3.96
CA ALA A 250 -8.77 0.85 -3.34
C ALA A 250 -8.30 -0.49 -3.89
N LEU A 251 -7.67 -1.30 -3.05
CA LEU A 251 -7.07 -2.59 -3.43
C LEU A 251 -8.04 -3.45 -4.26
N LEU A 252 -9.27 -3.62 -3.81
CA LEU A 252 -10.25 -4.48 -4.46
C LEU A 252 -10.69 -3.97 -5.84
N SER A 253 -10.60 -2.67 -6.08
CA SER A 253 -11.00 -2.01 -7.33
C SER A 253 -9.86 -1.87 -8.33
N GLN A 254 -8.62 -2.11 -7.92
CA GLN A 254 -7.47 -2.01 -8.82
C GLN A 254 -7.46 -3.13 -9.85
N ALA A 255 -6.99 -2.82 -11.05
CA ALA A 255 -6.69 -3.83 -12.06
C ALA A 255 -5.61 -4.77 -11.53
N TYR A 256 -5.89 -6.08 -11.53
CA TYR A 256 -5.00 -7.07 -10.94
C TYR A 256 -3.73 -7.25 -11.77
N VAL A 257 -2.57 -7.06 -11.15
CA VAL A 257 -1.28 -7.10 -11.85
C VAL A 257 -1.05 -8.42 -12.61
N MET A 258 -1.54 -9.54 -12.07
CA MET A 258 -1.39 -10.86 -12.70
C MET A 258 -2.38 -11.12 -13.84
N ASN A 259 -3.46 -10.37 -13.91
CA ASN A 259 -4.45 -10.41 -14.98
C ASN A 259 -5.23 -9.09 -15.02
N ASP A 260 -4.77 -8.14 -15.81
CA ASP A 260 -5.32 -6.79 -15.91
C ASP A 260 -6.74 -6.69 -16.47
N LYS A 261 -7.28 -7.80 -16.99
CA LYS A 261 -8.68 -7.92 -17.42
C LYS A 261 -9.64 -8.09 -16.24
N GLN A 262 -9.11 -8.34 -15.04
CA GLN A 262 -9.86 -8.48 -13.80
C GLN A 262 -9.44 -7.40 -12.81
N THR A 263 -10.38 -7.02 -11.93
CA THR A 263 -10.04 -6.34 -10.67
C THR A 263 -9.54 -7.37 -9.66
N VAL A 264 -8.87 -6.90 -8.60
CA VAL A 264 -8.49 -7.77 -7.49
C VAL A 264 -9.70 -8.47 -6.88
N GLU A 265 -10.82 -7.76 -6.70
CA GLU A 265 -12.07 -8.33 -6.20
C GLU A 265 -12.58 -9.48 -7.07
N GLN A 266 -12.56 -9.32 -8.38
CA GLN A 266 -12.95 -10.38 -9.32
C GLN A 266 -12.02 -11.58 -9.26
N ALA A 267 -10.72 -11.35 -9.15
CA ALA A 267 -9.73 -12.42 -9.00
C ALA A 267 -9.92 -13.22 -7.71
N ILE A 268 -10.28 -12.56 -6.62
CA ILE A 268 -10.62 -13.22 -5.35
C ILE A 268 -11.89 -14.08 -5.52
N ALA A 269 -12.94 -13.54 -6.09
CA ALA A 269 -14.21 -14.23 -6.29
C ALA A 269 -14.06 -15.46 -7.20
N GLU A 270 -13.16 -15.41 -8.17
CA GLU A 270 -12.86 -16.55 -9.06
C GLU A 270 -12.21 -17.71 -8.31
N VAL A 271 -11.39 -17.43 -7.28
CA VAL A 271 -10.80 -18.49 -6.45
C VAL A 271 -11.85 -19.10 -5.52
N ASP A 272 -12.54 -18.28 -4.73
CA ASP A 272 -13.64 -18.70 -3.87
C ASP A 272 -14.43 -17.48 -3.35
N ALA A 273 -15.75 -17.58 -3.37
CA ALA A 273 -16.65 -16.51 -2.94
C ALA A 273 -16.58 -16.22 -1.44
N SER A 274 -16.10 -17.16 -0.62
CA SER A 274 -16.00 -16.99 0.83
C SER A 274 -14.77 -16.14 1.26
N ILE A 275 -13.80 -15.95 0.40
CA ILE A 275 -12.57 -15.21 0.73
C ILE A 275 -12.87 -13.72 0.81
N LYS A 276 -12.56 -13.11 1.97
CA LYS A 276 -12.68 -11.67 2.20
C LYS A 276 -11.42 -11.14 2.87
N ILE A 277 -10.81 -10.13 2.28
CA ILE A 277 -9.65 -9.46 2.89
C ILE A 277 -10.15 -8.62 4.07
N THR A 278 -9.56 -8.87 5.25
CA THR A 278 -9.93 -8.22 6.51
C THR A 278 -8.89 -7.24 7.01
N SER A 279 -7.62 -7.40 6.61
CA SER A 279 -6.53 -6.50 7.00
C SER A 279 -5.54 -6.34 5.86
N TYR A 280 -5.00 -5.15 5.74
CA TYR A 280 -3.98 -4.77 4.78
C TYR A 280 -2.99 -3.81 5.41
N VAL A 281 -1.72 -4.14 5.34
CA VAL A 281 -0.62 -3.28 5.81
C VAL A 281 0.47 -3.26 4.74
N ARG A 282 0.94 -2.07 4.41
CA ARG A 282 2.07 -1.88 3.50
C ARG A 282 3.09 -0.94 4.15
N PHE A 283 4.33 -1.41 4.25
CA PHE A 283 5.47 -0.59 4.66
C PHE A 283 6.40 -0.36 3.48
N GLU A 284 6.79 0.88 3.30
CA GLU A 284 7.86 1.27 2.39
C GLU A 284 8.98 1.90 3.21
N LEU A 285 10.19 1.40 3.00
CA LEU A 285 11.37 1.84 3.74
C LEU A 285 11.54 3.35 3.63
N GLY A 286 11.66 4.01 4.78
CA GLY A 286 11.92 5.45 4.86
C GLY A 286 10.72 6.34 4.59
N GLU A 287 9.52 5.79 4.38
CA GLU A 287 8.32 6.58 4.15
C GLU A 287 8.00 7.44 5.38
N GLY A 288 7.83 8.76 5.13
CA GLY A 288 7.55 9.73 6.19
C GLY A 288 8.79 10.24 6.94
N ILE A 289 10.00 9.79 6.60
CA ILE A 289 11.23 10.34 7.13
C ILE A 289 11.69 11.48 6.22
N GLU A 290 11.86 12.67 6.79
CA GLU A 290 12.51 13.78 6.10
C GLU A 290 14.00 13.46 5.97
N LYS A 291 14.43 13.14 4.74
CA LYS A 291 15.83 13.19 4.38
C LYS A 291 16.19 14.66 4.30
N LYS A 292 17.16 15.13 5.16
CA LYS A 292 17.86 16.36 4.86
C LYS A 292 18.51 16.13 3.51
N GLU A 293 18.06 16.84 2.47
CA GLU A 293 18.84 17.01 1.26
C GLU A 293 20.17 17.58 1.72
N GLU A 294 21.21 16.75 1.69
CA GLU A 294 22.56 17.25 1.78
C GLU A 294 22.70 18.14 0.55
N ASP A 295 22.62 19.44 0.76
CA ASP A 295 23.00 20.41 -0.25
C ASP A 295 24.50 20.26 -0.47
N PHE A 296 24.85 19.33 -1.33
CA PHE A 296 26.24 19.01 -1.70
C PHE A 296 26.97 20.27 -2.15
N ALA A 297 26.25 21.24 -2.74
CA ALA A 297 26.81 22.52 -3.12
C ALA A 297 27.18 23.39 -1.90
N ALA A 298 26.33 23.37 -0.84
CA ALA A 298 26.61 24.11 0.40
C ALA A 298 27.74 23.44 1.19
N GLU A 299 27.85 22.13 1.15
CA GLU A 299 28.91 21.40 1.84
C GLU A 299 30.27 21.59 1.15
N VAL A 300 30.29 21.58 -0.17
CA VAL A 300 31.48 21.91 -0.98
C VAL A 300 31.91 23.38 -0.75
N ALA A 301 30.93 24.31 -0.69
CA ALA A 301 31.22 25.72 -0.41
C ALA A 301 31.80 25.93 1.00
N LYS A 302 31.37 25.16 2.00
CA LYS A 302 31.94 25.15 3.35
C LYS A 302 33.39 24.64 3.38
N GLN A 303 33.70 23.63 2.56
CA GLN A 303 35.04 23.07 2.49
C GLN A 303 36.00 23.96 1.68
N MET A 304 35.51 24.72 0.73
CA MET A 304 36.29 25.64 -0.09
C MET A 304 36.53 27.00 0.57
N GLY A 305 35.80 27.30 1.67
CA GLY A 305 35.91 28.55 2.43
C GLY A 305 36.88 28.50 3.62
N LYS A 306 37.80 27.51 3.67
CA LYS A 306 38.87 27.41 4.66
C LYS A 306 40.21 27.73 4.02
#